data_c229ea322b3f2e2ffc20289da70fc94a
#
_entry.id   c229ea322b3f2e2ffc20289da70fc94a
#
_cell.length_a   1.000
_cell.length_b   1.000
_cell.length_c   1.000
_cell.angle_alpha   90.00
_cell.angle_beta   90.00
_cell.angle_gamma   90.00
#
_symmetry.space_group_name_H-M   'P 1'
#
loop_
_entity.id
_entity.type
_entity.pdbx_description
1 polymer ?
#
loop_
_entity_poly.entity_id
_entity_poly.type
_entity_poly.pdbx_seq_one_letter_code
_entity_poly.pdbx_strand_id
1 'polypeptide(L)'
;MSAKAKSKLTPEQRNATLRRVLEKIRPYGFFVVCSLIVASVSVAAQLYIPILCGSAIDMMLGKGNVDFNGVLRIVVEIVIVAVVAAFAQWLLSVCNNRITFSVSRDLRNAALRKIQTLPLSYLDSHPSGDIVSRMVADVDTFADGLLMGFTQLFSGVLTIVGTLVFMLSVNVVITAVVVVITPVSLVVAAFIAKRTYDMFRLQSQVRGEQTGFVEEMVQGQKVVQAFGRERDSLEKFDEINERLRKCSLRAIFFSSITNPSTRFVNSLVYTGVGIVGALSVIGGGLSVGQLSAFLSYANQYTKPFNEISGVVTELQNALACAGRVFELIEERPQVPDAPGARVLENARGSVSIQDVAFSYRPEQPLLEDFHLEVKPGQRVALVGPTGCGKTTVINLLMRFYDVDSGSIQVEGTDIRDITRHSLRRSYGMVLQDTWLKRGTIRENIAYGRPEATLEEVVEAAKAAHAHSFIKRLPQGYDTVISEDGGSISQGQKQLLCIARVMLCLPPMLILDEATSSIDTRTEIRIQKAFQKMMEGRTSFIVAHRLSTIRDADTILVMRDGHIVEQGDHESLLQKGGFYAKLYNSQFDHD
;
A
#
# COMPACT_ATOMS: atom_id res chain seq x y z
N MET A 1 11.68 5.39 14.20
CA MET A 1 10.34 5.63 14.74
C MET A 1 9.63 4.30 14.91
N SER A 2 9.17 4.01 16.13
CA SER A 2 8.59 2.73 16.54
C SER A 2 7.39 2.36 15.67
N ALA A 3 7.46 1.19 15.01
CA ALA A 3 6.33 0.56 14.37
C ALA A 3 5.23 0.37 15.43
N LYS A 4 4.18 1.22 15.39
CA LYS A 4 2.98 1.04 16.21
C LYS A 4 2.51 -0.41 16.00
N ALA A 5 2.62 -1.20 17.06
CA ALA A 5 2.10 -2.56 17.12
C ALA A 5 0.71 -2.56 16.49
N LYS A 6 0.46 -3.47 15.52
CA LYS A 6 -0.84 -3.67 14.88
C LYS A 6 -1.92 -3.73 15.97
N SER A 7 -2.60 -2.62 16.24
CA SER A 7 -3.66 -2.58 17.26
C SER A 7 -4.79 -3.46 16.78
N LYS A 8 -5.19 -4.42 17.61
CA LYS A 8 -6.40 -5.20 17.33
C LYS A 8 -7.56 -4.22 17.20
N LEU A 9 -8.30 -4.30 16.10
CA LEU A 9 -9.52 -3.53 15.91
C LEU A 9 -10.44 -3.71 17.11
N THR A 10 -10.99 -2.62 17.62
CA THR A 10 -12.05 -2.71 18.63
C THR A 10 -13.25 -3.47 18.04
N PRO A 11 -14.10 -4.11 18.87
CA PRO A 11 -15.29 -4.82 18.39
C PRO A 11 -16.19 -3.94 17.51
N GLU A 12 -16.31 -2.65 17.82
CA GLU A 12 -17.09 -1.69 17.03
C GLU A 12 -16.45 -1.40 15.68
N GLN A 13 -15.14 -1.15 15.64
CA GLN A 13 -14.39 -0.95 14.40
C GLN A 13 -14.46 -2.18 13.50
N ARG A 14 -14.35 -3.38 14.09
CA ARG A 14 -14.47 -4.64 13.34
C ARG A 14 -15.84 -4.80 12.70
N ASN A 15 -16.92 -4.51 13.43
CA ASN A 15 -18.28 -4.59 12.90
C ASN A 15 -18.52 -3.55 11.79
N ALA A 16 -18.01 -2.33 11.97
CA ALA A 16 -18.08 -1.29 10.95
C ALA A 16 -17.32 -1.71 9.67
N THR A 17 -16.10 -2.23 9.80
CA THR A 17 -15.31 -2.74 8.66
C THR A 17 -16.03 -3.90 7.97
N LEU A 18 -16.59 -4.85 8.74
CA LEU A 18 -17.35 -5.97 8.18
C LEU A 18 -18.54 -5.49 7.34
N ARG A 19 -19.28 -4.51 7.83
CA ARG A 19 -20.41 -3.91 7.09
C ARG A 19 -19.95 -3.30 5.76
N ARG A 20 -18.84 -2.55 5.77
CA ARG A 20 -18.26 -1.95 4.55
C ARG A 20 -17.80 -3.03 3.56
N VAL A 21 -17.19 -4.11 4.06
CA VAL A 21 -16.82 -5.27 3.22
C VAL A 21 -18.05 -5.88 2.57
N LEU A 22 -19.12 -6.10 3.32
CA LEU A 22 -20.38 -6.65 2.79
C LEU A 22 -21.01 -5.71 1.74
N GLU A 23 -20.95 -4.40 1.93
CA GLU A 23 -21.41 -3.41 0.95
C GLU A 23 -20.60 -3.52 -0.36
N LYS A 24 -19.29 -3.77 -0.30
CA LYS A 24 -18.44 -3.97 -1.48
C LYS A 24 -18.65 -5.33 -2.16
N ILE A 25 -19.10 -6.34 -1.44
CA ILE A 25 -19.46 -7.66 -1.99
C ILE A 25 -20.86 -7.65 -2.63
N ARG A 26 -21.76 -6.78 -2.18
CA ARG A 26 -23.14 -6.70 -2.63
C ARG A 26 -23.34 -6.70 -4.16
N PRO A 27 -22.54 -5.99 -4.96
CA PRO A 27 -22.67 -6.03 -6.43
C PRO A 27 -22.45 -7.43 -7.03
N TYR A 28 -21.74 -8.29 -6.29
CA TYR A 28 -21.43 -9.67 -6.68
C TYR A 28 -22.37 -10.71 -6.06
N GLY A 29 -23.51 -10.27 -5.51
CA GLY A 29 -24.48 -11.11 -4.79
C GLY A 29 -24.95 -12.34 -5.59
N PHE A 30 -25.07 -12.22 -6.91
CA PHE A 30 -25.40 -13.37 -7.77
C PHE A 30 -24.34 -14.49 -7.63
N PHE A 31 -23.05 -14.14 -7.71
CA PHE A 31 -21.98 -15.13 -7.54
C PHE A 31 -21.91 -15.70 -6.12
N VAL A 32 -22.27 -14.91 -5.10
CA VAL A 32 -22.34 -15.38 -3.70
C VAL A 32 -23.46 -16.44 -3.57
N VAL A 33 -24.64 -16.18 -4.12
CA VAL A 33 -25.75 -17.15 -4.10
C VAL A 33 -25.38 -18.43 -4.87
N CYS A 34 -24.80 -18.28 -6.08
CA CYS A 34 -24.30 -19.41 -6.84
C CYS A 34 -23.27 -20.22 -6.05
N SER A 35 -22.31 -19.56 -5.40
CA SER A 35 -21.29 -20.19 -4.56
C SER A 35 -21.92 -21.00 -3.42
N LEU A 36 -22.94 -20.49 -2.74
CA LEU A 36 -23.66 -21.19 -1.68
C LEU A 36 -24.39 -22.44 -2.19
N ILE A 37 -25.10 -22.32 -3.32
CA ILE A 37 -25.83 -23.45 -3.91
C ILE A 37 -24.85 -24.55 -4.35
N VAL A 38 -23.80 -24.16 -5.06
CA VAL A 38 -22.79 -25.09 -5.57
C VAL A 38 -22.00 -25.74 -4.43
N ALA A 39 -21.67 -24.99 -3.36
CA ALA A 39 -21.06 -25.54 -2.15
C ALA A 39 -21.97 -26.59 -1.51
N SER A 40 -23.27 -26.32 -1.39
CA SER A 40 -24.23 -27.26 -0.83
C SER A 40 -24.32 -28.55 -1.66
N VAL A 41 -24.34 -28.44 -2.99
CA VAL A 41 -24.33 -29.61 -3.90
C VAL A 41 -23.01 -30.39 -3.76
N SER A 42 -21.88 -29.69 -3.73
CA SER A 42 -20.55 -30.32 -3.56
C SER A 42 -20.46 -31.11 -2.26
N VAL A 43 -20.86 -30.49 -1.14
CA VAL A 43 -20.85 -31.14 0.19
C VAL A 43 -21.83 -32.32 0.23
N ALA A 44 -23.05 -32.17 -0.28
CA ALA A 44 -24.01 -33.26 -0.30
C ALA A 44 -23.51 -34.45 -1.13
N ALA A 45 -22.92 -34.21 -2.30
CA ALA A 45 -22.33 -35.25 -3.13
C ALA A 45 -21.16 -35.97 -2.41
N GLN A 46 -20.27 -35.20 -1.75
CA GLN A 46 -19.15 -35.78 -0.97
C GLN A 46 -19.63 -36.61 0.22
N LEU A 47 -20.70 -36.19 0.89
CA LEU A 47 -21.28 -36.93 2.03
C LEU A 47 -22.10 -38.15 1.60
N TYR A 48 -22.55 -38.22 0.36
CA TYR A 48 -23.28 -39.37 -0.17
C TYR A 48 -22.34 -40.55 -0.51
N ILE A 49 -21.10 -40.29 -0.89
CA ILE A 49 -20.11 -41.32 -1.24
C ILE A 49 -19.90 -42.35 -0.12
N PRO A 50 -19.72 -42.00 1.18
CA PRO A 50 -19.60 -42.99 2.24
C PRO A 50 -20.78 -43.96 2.36
N ILE A 51 -22.02 -43.51 2.09
CA ILE A 51 -23.21 -44.37 2.08
C ILE A 51 -23.11 -45.41 0.97
N LEU A 52 -22.76 -44.97 -0.23
CA LEU A 52 -22.58 -45.84 -1.39
C LEU A 52 -21.48 -46.89 -1.13
N CYS A 53 -20.33 -46.43 -0.57
CA CYS A 53 -19.25 -47.33 -0.17
C CYS A 53 -19.74 -48.39 0.87
N GLY A 54 -20.53 -47.95 1.85
CA GLY A 54 -21.13 -48.84 2.84
C GLY A 54 -22.05 -49.85 2.19
N SER A 55 -22.94 -49.43 1.30
CA SER A 55 -23.85 -50.34 0.56
C SER A 55 -23.07 -51.33 -0.31
N ALA A 56 -21.97 -50.92 -0.94
CA ALA A 56 -21.11 -51.83 -1.69
C ALA A 56 -20.47 -52.91 -0.77
N ILE A 57 -20.02 -52.49 0.43
CA ILE A 57 -19.46 -53.44 1.43
C ILE A 57 -20.50 -54.44 1.86
N ASP A 58 -21.74 -54.03 2.14
CA ASP A 58 -22.81 -54.90 2.55
C ASP A 58 -23.17 -55.95 1.49
N MET A 59 -23.03 -55.62 0.17
CA MET A 59 -23.21 -56.59 -0.93
C MET A 59 -22.06 -57.58 -1.10
N MET A 60 -20.90 -57.34 -0.47
CA MET A 60 -19.74 -58.23 -0.50
C MET A 60 -19.68 -59.18 0.71
N LEU A 61 -20.54 -59.00 1.71
CA LEU A 61 -20.56 -59.79 2.92
C LEU A 61 -21.28 -61.14 2.69
N GLY A 62 -20.48 -62.19 2.64
CA GLY A 62 -21.00 -63.60 2.54
C GLY A 62 -20.05 -64.48 1.71
N LYS A 63 -19.60 -65.61 2.30
CA LYS A 63 -18.69 -66.53 1.63
C LYS A 63 -19.38 -67.13 0.42
N GLY A 64 -18.99 -66.83 -0.80
CA GLY A 64 -19.55 -67.33 -2.05
C GLY A 64 -20.84 -66.68 -2.54
N ASN A 65 -21.30 -65.60 -1.91
CA ASN A 65 -22.57 -64.93 -2.26
C ASN A 65 -22.33 -63.40 -2.56
N VAL A 66 -21.35 -63.07 -3.40
CA VAL A 66 -21.05 -61.71 -3.79
C VAL A 66 -21.87 -61.33 -5.04
N ASP A 67 -22.71 -60.31 -4.93
CA ASP A 67 -23.42 -59.74 -6.07
C ASP A 67 -22.50 -58.75 -6.86
N PHE A 68 -21.72 -59.32 -7.79
CA PHE A 68 -20.81 -58.52 -8.64
C PHE A 68 -21.54 -57.49 -9.49
N ASN A 69 -22.76 -57.75 -9.96
CA ASN A 69 -23.53 -56.82 -10.78
C ASN A 69 -24.04 -55.66 -9.92
N GLY A 70 -24.49 -55.92 -8.70
CA GLY A 70 -24.88 -54.89 -7.75
C GLY A 70 -23.71 -54.00 -7.35
N VAL A 71 -22.55 -54.62 -7.02
CA VAL A 71 -21.31 -53.87 -6.70
C VAL A 71 -20.88 -52.99 -7.88
N LEU A 72 -20.87 -53.52 -9.12
CA LEU A 72 -20.49 -52.76 -10.31
C LEU A 72 -21.40 -51.54 -10.52
N ARG A 73 -22.73 -51.70 -10.31
CA ARG A 73 -23.69 -50.61 -10.37
C ARG A 73 -23.35 -49.51 -9.37
N ILE A 74 -23.08 -49.86 -8.11
CA ILE A 74 -22.72 -48.90 -7.07
C ILE A 74 -21.38 -48.23 -7.40
N VAL A 75 -20.39 -48.93 -7.94
CA VAL A 75 -19.12 -48.32 -8.36
C VAL A 75 -19.34 -47.28 -9.45
N VAL A 76 -20.20 -47.56 -10.44
CA VAL A 76 -20.56 -46.58 -11.47
C VAL A 76 -21.26 -45.39 -10.85
N GLU A 77 -22.17 -45.59 -9.89
CA GLU A 77 -22.84 -44.52 -9.17
C GLU A 77 -21.84 -43.66 -8.37
N ILE A 78 -20.89 -44.24 -7.68
CA ILE A 78 -19.80 -43.54 -6.98
C ILE A 78 -19.00 -42.68 -7.96
N VAL A 79 -18.65 -43.20 -9.14
CA VAL A 79 -17.91 -42.44 -10.15
C VAL A 79 -18.72 -41.26 -10.64
N ILE A 80 -20.01 -41.41 -10.91
CA ILE A 80 -20.89 -40.33 -11.33
C ILE A 80 -20.96 -39.23 -10.25
N VAL A 81 -21.21 -39.62 -8.99
CA VAL A 81 -21.28 -38.70 -7.85
C VAL A 81 -19.96 -38.00 -7.62
N ALA A 82 -18.82 -38.70 -7.76
CA ALA A 82 -17.50 -38.10 -7.63
C ALA A 82 -17.22 -37.04 -8.75
N VAL A 83 -17.64 -37.34 -9.99
CA VAL A 83 -17.53 -36.40 -11.10
C VAL A 83 -18.38 -35.14 -10.84
N VAL A 84 -19.62 -35.33 -10.36
CA VAL A 84 -20.51 -34.22 -9.99
C VAL A 84 -19.89 -33.39 -8.86
N ALA A 85 -19.35 -34.02 -7.82
CA ALA A 85 -18.67 -33.33 -6.72
C ALA A 85 -17.45 -32.56 -7.19
N ALA A 86 -16.63 -33.14 -8.06
CA ALA A 86 -15.45 -32.47 -8.62
C ALA A 86 -15.82 -31.27 -9.49
N PHE A 87 -16.85 -31.42 -10.34
CA PHE A 87 -17.35 -30.31 -11.17
C PHE A 87 -17.94 -29.18 -10.32
N ALA A 88 -18.75 -29.53 -9.30
CA ALA A 88 -19.26 -28.55 -8.36
C ALA A 88 -18.13 -27.82 -7.60
N GLN A 89 -17.11 -28.55 -7.16
CA GLN A 89 -15.95 -27.95 -6.49
C GLN A 89 -15.16 -26.99 -7.41
N TRP A 90 -14.99 -27.37 -8.67
CA TRP A 90 -14.38 -26.48 -9.68
C TRP A 90 -15.21 -25.20 -9.89
N LEU A 91 -16.52 -25.34 -10.07
CA LEU A 91 -17.42 -24.20 -10.25
C LEU A 91 -17.44 -23.27 -9.01
N LEU A 92 -17.42 -23.86 -7.80
CA LEU A 92 -17.29 -23.14 -6.54
C LEU A 92 -16.02 -22.29 -6.51
N SER A 93 -14.87 -22.86 -6.91
CA SER A 93 -13.60 -22.14 -6.99
C SER A 93 -13.65 -20.99 -7.99
N VAL A 94 -14.29 -21.19 -9.14
CA VAL A 94 -14.48 -20.12 -10.16
C VAL A 94 -15.32 -18.98 -9.59
N CYS A 95 -16.43 -19.27 -8.92
CA CYS A 95 -17.29 -18.25 -8.29
C CYS A 95 -16.53 -17.46 -7.21
N ASN A 96 -15.85 -18.17 -6.30
CA ASN A 96 -15.12 -17.56 -5.19
C ASN A 96 -13.96 -16.69 -5.69
N ASN A 97 -13.19 -17.16 -6.68
CA ASN A 97 -12.14 -16.37 -7.32
C ASN A 97 -12.70 -15.13 -7.99
N ARG A 98 -13.84 -15.25 -8.70
CA ARG A 98 -14.49 -14.10 -9.36
C ARG A 98 -14.90 -13.04 -8.35
N ILE A 99 -15.50 -13.41 -7.23
CA ILE A 99 -15.87 -12.48 -6.16
C ILE A 99 -14.61 -11.80 -5.62
N THR A 100 -13.64 -12.59 -5.17
CA THR A 100 -12.44 -12.10 -4.47
C THR A 100 -11.64 -11.14 -5.32
N PHE A 101 -11.27 -11.53 -6.54
CA PHE A 101 -10.44 -10.69 -7.40
C PHE A 101 -11.17 -9.47 -7.96
N SER A 102 -12.51 -9.55 -8.14
CA SER A 102 -13.29 -8.38 -8.54
C SER A 102 -13.38 -7.35 -7.41
N VAL A 103 -13.65 -7.76 -6.18
CA VAL A 103 -13.66 -6.86 -5.01
C VAL A 103 -12.27 -6.25 -4.77
N SER A 104 -11.21 -7.05 -4.87
CA SER A 104 -9.82 -6.58 -4.74
C SER A 104 -9.47 -5.54 -5.80
N ARG A 105 -9.82 -5.78 -7.07
CA ARG A 105 -9.64 -4.80 -8.15
C ARG A 105 -10.37 -3.49 -7.85
N ASP A 106 -11.63 -3.57 -7.41
CA ASP A 106 -12.44 -2.38 -7.14
C ASP A 106 -11.89 -1.56 -5.96
N LEU A 107 -11.37 -2.24 -4.93
CA LEU A 107 -10.69 -1.57 -3.81
C LEU A 107 -9.41 -0.87 -4.26
N ARG A 108 -8.56 -1.54 -5.06
CA ARG A 108 -7.34 -0.91 -5.60
C ARG A 108 -7.66 0.32 -6.45
N ASN A 109 -8.66 0.21 -7.33
CA ASN A 109 -9.09 1.33 -8.16
C ASN A 109 -9.64 2.48 -7.31
N ALA A 110 -10.42 2.19 -6.26
CA ALA A 110 -10.94 3.20 -5.35
C ALA A 110 -9.80 3.89 -4.56
N ALA A 111 -8.83 3.12 -4.05
CA ALA A 111 -7.68 3.65 -3.34
C ALA A 111 -6.82 4.54 -4.25
N LEU A 112 -6.53 4.10 -5.49
CA LEU A 112 -5.73 4.91 -6.43
C LEU A 112 -6.44 6.21 -6.80
N ARG A 113 -7.75 6.16 -7.11
CA ARG A 113 -8.55 7.37 -7.37
C ARG A 113 -8.55 8.31 -6.18
N LYS A 114 -8.61 7.76 -4.96
CA LYS A 114 -8.58 8.57 -3.74
C LYS A 114 -7.25 9.30 -3.57
N ILE A 115 -6.13 8.62 -3.76
CA ILE A 115 -4.79 9.23 -3.66
C ILE A 115 -4.67 10.45 -4.58
N GLN A 116 -5.25 10.41 -5.79
CA GLN A 116 -5.24 11.56 -6.70
C GLN A 116 -6.05 12.77 -6.21
N THR A 117 -6.90 12.58 -5.22
CA THR A 117 -7.76 13.63 -4.65
C THR A 117 -7.37 14.03 -3.23
N LEU A 118 -6.35 13.40 -2.66
CA LEU A 118 -5.88 13.74 -1.30
C LEU A 118 -5.10 15.06 -1.29
N PRO A 119 -5.18 15.83 -0.19
CA PRO A 119 -4.34 16.99 0.00
C PRO A 119 -2.87 16.59 0.18
N LEU A 120 -1.94 17.45 -0.20
CA LEU A 120 -0.51 17.18 -0.06
C LEU A 120 -0.12 16.97 1.42
N SER A 121 -0.79 17.64 2.34
CA SER A 121 -0.62 17.48 3.80
C SER A 121 -0.78 16.02 4.27
N TYR A 122 -1.68 15.27 3.65
CA TYR A 122 -1.82 13.85 3.94
C TYR A 122 -0.59 13.05 3.49
N LEU A 123 -0.11 13.32 2.26
CA LEU A 123 1.06 12.65 1.70
C LEU A 123 2.34 12.97 2.48
N ASP A 124 2.51 14.23 2.90
CA ASP A 124 3.67 14.68 3.68
C ASP A 124 3.66 14.12 5.12
N SER A 125 2.47 13.88 5.68
CA SER A 125 2.32 13.31 7.03
C SER A 125 2.43 11.79 7.10
N HIS A 126 2.35 11.10 5.96
CA HIS A 126 2.39 9.64 5.87
C HIS A 126 3.55 9.16 4.98
N PRO A 127 4.38 8.21 5.45
CA PRO A 127 5.43 7.64 4.60
C PRO A 127 4.84 7.03 3.32
N SER A 128 5.45 7.32 2.17
CA SER A 128 5.00 6.78 0.87
C SER A 128 4.91 5.25 0.86
N GLY A 129 5.85 4.58 1.55
CA GLY A 129 5.84 3.12 1.72
C GLY A 129 4.61 2.60 2.46
N ASP A 130 4.05 3.33 3.45
CA ASP A 130 2.81 2.94 4.12
C ASP A 130 1.61 3.02 3.18
N ILE A 131 1.52 4.09 2.39
CA ILE A 131 0.45 4.27 1.39
C ILE A 131 0.49 3.16 0.34
N VAL A 132 1.68 2.86 -0.20
CA VAL A 132 1.88 1.76 -1.16
C VAL A 132 1.55 0.41 -0.54
N SER A 133 1.97 0.17 0.71
CA SER A 133 1.64 -1.06 1.44
C SER A 133 0.13 -1.25 1.60
N ARG A 134 -0.63 -0.19 1.90
CA ARG A 134 -2.10 -0.24 1.98
C ARG A 134 -2.75 -0.60 0.64
N MET A 135 -2.21 -0.11 -0.47
CA MET A 135 -2.74 -0.38 -1.81
C MET A 135 -2.42 -1.79 -2.33
N VAL A 136 -1.26 -2.33 -2.00
CA VAL A 136 -0.76 -3.60 -2.52
C VAL A 136 -0.92 -4.69 -1.47
N ALA A 137 -0.08 -4.69 -0.44
CA ALA A 137 0.01 -5.78 0.53
C ALA A 137 -1.29 -5.97 1.35
N ASP A 138 -1.92 -4.86 1.81
CA ASP A 138 -3.15 -4.97 2.58
C ASP A 138 -4.33 -5.46 1.75
N VAL A 139 -4.43 -5.03 0.49
CA VAL A 139 -5.48 -5.52 -0.42
C VAL A 139 -5.26 -6.98 -0.79
N ASP A 140 -4.00 -7.44 -0.95
CA ASP A 140 -3.70 -8.86 -1.18
C ASP A 140 -4.06 -9.71 0.05
N THR A 141 -3.63 -9.29 1.25
CA THR A 141 -3.98 -10.00 2.50
C THR A 141 -5.50 -10.05 2.72
N PHE A 142 -6.21 -8.98 2.37
CA PHE A 142 -7.67 -8.96 2.40
C PHE A 142 -8.28 -9.95 1.40
N ALA A 143 -7.75 -10.00 0.16
CA ALA A 143 -8.22 -10.93 -0.87
C ALA A 143 -8.03 -12.39 -0.45
N ASP A 144 -6.85 -12.72 0.10
CA ASP A 144 -6.54 -14.07 0.58
C ASP A 144 -7.48 -14.50 1.71
N GLY A 145 -7.70 -13.62 2.70
CA GLY A 145 -8.62 -13.90 3.80
C GLY A 145 -10.08 -14.00 3.34
N LEU A 146 -10.50 -13.20 2.36
CA LEU A 146 -11.83 -13.29 1.79
C LEU A 146 -12.01 -14.63 1.05
N LEU A 147 -11.02 -15.04 0.26
CA LEU A 147 -11.03 -16.32 -0.44
C LEU A 147 -11.09 -17.49 0.53
N MET A 148 -10.27 -17.47 1.59
CA MET A 148 -10.31 -18.49 2.65
C MET A 148 -11.66 -18.51 3.37
N GLY A 149 -12.24 -17.33 3.65
CA GLY A 149 -13.56 -17.21 4.26
C GLY A 149 -14.65 -17.90 3.43
N PHE A 150 -14.70 -17.65 2.14
CA PHE A 150 -15.68 -18.28 1.25
C PHE A 150 -15.42 -19.78 1.03
N THR A 151 -14.16 -20.18 0.83
CA THR A 151 -13.86 -21.57 0.49
C THR A 151 -13.84 -22.50 1.70
N GLN A 152 -13.28 -22.08 2.83
CA GLN A 152 -13.09 -22.96 3.99
C GLN A 152 -14.15 -22.77 5.08
N LEU A 153 -14.51 -21.53 5.43
CA LEU A 153 -15.50 -21.30 6.48
C LEU A 153 -16.89 -21.79 6.04
N PHE A 154 -17.33 -21.37 4.84
CA PHE A 154 -18.65 -21.76 4.33
C PHE A 154 -18.75 -23.27 4.09
N SER A 155 -17.80 -23.83 3.35
CA SER A 155 -17.80 -25.27 3.07
C SER A 155 -17.62 -26.08 4.37
N GLY A 156 -16.78 -25.59 5.31
CA GLY A 156 -16.58 -26.23 6.60
C GLY A 156 -17.85 -26.27 7.45
N VAL A 157 -18.59 -25.16 7.55
CA VAL A 157 -19.87 -25.11 8.27
C VAL A 157 -20.90 -26.02 7.61
N LEU A 158 -21.03 -25.99 6.29
CA LEU A 158 -21.93 -26.90 5.55
C LEU A 158 -21.56 -28.37 5.76
N THR A 159 -20.25 -28.69 5.75
CA THR A 159 -19.77 -30.05 6.01
C THR A 159 -20.12 -30.52 7.43
N ILE A 160 -19.92 -29.67 8.46
CA ILE A 160 -20.29 -30.02 9.85
C ILE A 160 -21.79 -30.29 9.94
N VAL A 161 -22.62 -29.36 9.46
CA VAL A 161 -24.08 -29.52 9.53
C VAL A 161 -24.56 -30.70 8.69
N GLY A 162 -24.08 -30.84 7.46
CA GLY A 162 -24.42 -31.96 6.58
C GLY A 162 -24.02 -33.27 7.16
N THR A 163 -22.77 -33.41 7.63
CA THR A 163 -22.28 -34.67 8.26
C THR A 163 -23.12 -35.03 9.47
N LEU A 164 -23.51 -34.05 10.30
CA LEU A 164 -24.34 -34.29 11.47
C LEU A 164 -25.73 -34.82 11.10
N VAL A 165 -26.35 -34.25 10.05
CA VAL A 165 -27.65 -34.72 9.50
C VAL A 165 -27.51 -36.16 9.00
N PHE A 166 -26.48 -36.47 8.21
CA PHE A 166 -26.26 -37.84 7.71
C PHE A 166 -25.97 -38.83 8.84
N MET A 167 -25.17 -38.47 9.84
CA MET A 167 -24.90 -39.32 11.01
C MET A 167 -26.18 -39.60 11.81
N LEU A 168 -27.04 -38.61 12.05
CA LEU A 168 -28.31 -38.76 12.74
C LEU A 168 -29.27 -39.68 11.99
N SER A 169 -29.24 -39.67 10.65
CA SER A 169 -30.08 -40.56 9.83
C SER A 169 -29.66 -42.03 9.90
N VAL A 170 -28.37 -42.29 10.24
CA VAL A 170 -27.85 -43.68 10.37
C VAL A 170 -28.03 -44.21 11.78
N ASN A 171 -27.50 -43.49 12.80
CA ASN A 171 -27.63 -43.92 14.21
C ASN A 171 -27.43 -42.76 15.19
N VAL A 172 -28.46 -42.49 16.00
CA VAL A 172 -28.48 -41.36 16.96
C VAL A 172 -27.49 -41.59 18.11
N VAL A 173 -27.33 -42.81 18.61
CA VAL A 173 -26.47 -43.11 19.77
C VAL A 173 -24.99 -42.88 19.43
N ILE A 174 -24.55 -43.37 18.28
CA ILE A 174 -23.17 -43.20 17.84
C ILE A 174 -22.89 -41.73 17.49
N THR A 175 -23.88 -41.06 16.92
CA THR A 175 -23.78 -39.60 16.67
C THR A 175 -23.54 -38.81 17.96
N ALA A 176 -24.28 -39.17 19.05
CA ALA A 176 -24.08 -38.54 20.34
C ALA A 176 -22.64 -38.72 20.87
N VAL A 177 -22.06 -39.91 20.70
CA VAL A 177 -20.65 -40.19 21.07
C VAL A 177 -19.69 -39.25 20.33
N VAL A 178 -19.86 -39.06 19.02
CA VAL A 178 -19.01 -38.19 18.22
C VAL A 178 -19.17 -36.74 18.66
N VAL A 179 -20.40 -36.27 18.83
CA VAL A 179 -20.71 -34.87 19.22
C VAL A 179 -20.18 -34.53 20.60
N VAL A 180 -20.21 -35.48 21.56
CA VAL A 180 -19.70 -35.27 22.93
C VAL A 180 -18.17 -35.24 22.98
N ILE A 181 -17.50 -36.10 22.21
CA ILE A 181 -16.03 -36.18 22.25
C ILE A 181 -15.35 -35.09 21.41
N THR A 182 -15.94 -34.66 20.31
CA THR A 182 -15.31 -33.67 19.40
C THR A 182 -14.96 -32.33 20.08
N PRO A 183 -15.76 -31.75 21.00
CA PRO A 183 -15.37 -30.53 21.71
C PRO A 183 -14.07 -30.65 22.51
N VAL A 184 -13.67 -31.84 22.92
CA VAL A 184 -12.37 -32.07 23.59
C VAL A 184 -11.23 -31.72 22.66
N SER A 185 -11.33 -32.02 21.37
CA SER A 185 -10.34 -31.62 20.35
C SER A 185 -10.21 -30.08 20.27
N LEU A 186 -11.34 -29.36 20.31
CA LEU A 186 -11.34 -27.89 20.30
C LEU A 186 -10.69 -27.30 21.57
N VAL A 187 -10.98 -27.86 22.73
CA VAL A 187 -10.38 -27.39 23.99
C VAL A 187 -8.86 -27.60 23.97
N VAL A 188 -8.40 -28.77 23.52
CA VAL A 188 -6.97 -29.07 23.38
C VAL A 188 -6.31 -28.10 22.37
N ALA A 189 -6.91 -27.91 21.20
CA ALA A 189 -6.41 -27.00 20.18
C ALA A 189 -6.36 -25.55 20.70
N ALA A 190 -7.41 -25.08 21.38
CA ALA A 190 -7.47 -23.74 21.95
C ALA A 190 -6.42 -23.51 23.06
N PHE A 191 -6.20 -24.51 23.91
CA PHE A 191 -5.16 -24.45 24.94
C PHE A 191 -3.77 -24.33 24.35
N ILE A 192 -3.45 -25.14 23.34
CA ILE A 192 -2.15 -25.08 22.65
C ILE A 192 -2.01 -23.76 21.91
N ALA A 193 -3.03 -23.31 21.17
CA ALA A 193 -3.02 -22.05 20.43
C ALA A 193 -2.76 -20.85 21.34
N LYS A 194 -3.37 -20.80 22.53
CA LYS A 194 -3.13 -19.74 23.50
C LYS A 194 -1.67 -19.68 23.97
N ARG A 195 -1.05 -20.84 24.23
CA ARG A 195 0.37 -20.91 24.62
C ARG A 195 1.32 -20.57 23.47
N THR A 196 0.98 -21.01 22.28
CA THR A 196 1.78 -20.75 21.07
C THR A 196 1.73 -19.28 20.64
N TYR A 197 0.62 -18.59 20.87
CA TYR A 197 0.45 -17.18 20.51
C TYR A 197 1.51 -16.26 21.14
N ASP A 198 1.76 -16.40 22.45
CA ASP A 198 2.75 -15.56 23.15
C ASP A 198 4.17 -15.82 22.61
N MET A 199 4.46 -17.05 22.23
CA MET A 199 5.76 -17.42 21.65
C MET A 199 5.95 -16.87 20.24
N PHE A 200 4.93 -16.95 19.39
CA PHE A 200 4.97 -16.33 18.06
C PHE A 200 5.04 -14.80 18.13
N ARG A 201 4.40 -14.19 19.12
CA ARG A 201 4.49 -12.74 19.36
C ARG A 201 5.93 -12.35 19.69
N LEU A 202 6.58 -13.08 20.60
CA LEU A 202 7.99 -12.84 20.95
C LEU A 202 8.91 -13.06 19.76
N GLN A 203 8.73 -14.15 19.00
CA GLN A 203 9.47 -14.43 17.77
C GLN A 203 9.31 -13.29 16.74
N SER A 204 8.09 -12.80 16.54
CA SER A 204 7.82 -11.68 15.61
C SER A 204 8.52 -10.39 16.04
N GLN A 205 8.57 -10.12 17.36
CA GLN A 205 9.25 -8.96 17.91
C GLN A 205 10.77 -9.04 17.67
N VAL A 206 11.39 -10.18 17.99
CA VAL A 206 12.84 -10.37 17.79
C VAL A 206 13.20 -10.40 16.29
N ARG A 207 12.33 -10.95 15.43
CA ARG A 207 12.51 -10.88 13.98
C ARG A 207 12.45 -9.43 13.46
N GLY A 208 11.55 -8.62 13.99
CA GLY A 208 11.48 -7.19 13.66
C GLY A 208 12.76 -6.45 14.07
N GLU A 209 13.33 -6.75 15.24
CA GLU A 209 14.62 -6.23 15.69
C GLU A 209 15.76 -6.63 14.75
N GLN A 210 15.81 -7.91 14.35
CA GLN A 210 16.81 -8.41 13.39
C GLN A 210 16.70 -7.71 12.03
N THR A 211 15.47 -7.59 11.51
CA THR A 211 15.23 -6.93 10.20
C THR A 211 15.67 -5.47 10.24
N GLY A 212 15.28 -4.72 11.29
CA GLY A 212 15.70 -3.33 11.46
C GLY A 212 17.22 -3.17 11.56
N PHE A 213 17.88 -4.08 12.28
CA PHE A 213 19.34 -4.07 12.38
C PHE A 213 20.01 -4.35 11.01
N VAL A 214 19.51 -5.33 10.25
CA VAL A 214 20.04 -5.64 8.91
C VAL A 214 19.84 -4.45 7.96
N GLU A 215 18.67 -3.81 7.99
CA GLU A 215 18.38 -2.63 7.19
C GLU A 215 19.35 -1.48 7.53
N GLU A 216 19.57 -1.20 8.82
CA GLU A 216 20.54 -0.21 9.29
C GLU A 216 21.96 -0.51 8.79
N MET A 217 22.40 -1.79 8.89
CA MET A 217 23.74 -2.19 8.45
C MET A 217 23.91 -2.11 6.93
N VAL A 218 22.90 -2.48 6.15
CA VAL A 218 22.93 -2.38 4.68
C VAL A 218 22.99 -0.91 4.23
N GLN A 219 22.18 -0.04 4.85
CA GLN A 219 22.21 1.39 4.55
C GLN A 219 23.51 2.05 4.99
N GLY A 220 24.04 1.65 6.15
CA GLY A 220 25.26 2.16 6.73
C GLY A 220 26.56 1.44 6.31
N GLN A 221 26.52 0.48 5.36
CA GLN A 221 27.64 -0.41 5.05
C GLN A 221 28.95 0.33 4.76
N LYS A 222 28.88 1.45 4.02
CA LYS A 222 30.07 2.27 3.73
C LYS A 222 30.70 2.85 4.99
N VAL A 223 29.87 3.24 5.96
CA VAL A 223 30.33 3.79 7.25
C VAL A 223 30.94 2.68 8.10
N VAL A 224 30.28 1.53 8.19
CA VAL A 224 30.80 0.36 8.92
C VAL A 224 32.18 -0.03 8.41
N GLN A 225 32.37 -0.12 7.10
CA GLN A 225 33.68 -0.44 6.48
C GLN A 225 34.72 0.68 6.69
N ALA A 226 34.31 1.96 6.55
CA ALA A 226 35.23 3.08 6.73
C ALA A 226 35.77 3.16 8.15
N PHE A 227 35.02 2.71 9.16
CA PHE A 227 35.43 2.70 10.55
C PHE A 227 35.94 1.33 11.06
N GLY A 228 35.98 0.29 10.19
CA GLY A 228 36.45 -1.07 10.54
C GLY A 228 35.60 -1.75 11.62
N ARG A 229 34.27 -1.50 11.64
CA ARG A 229 33.33 -2.01 12.65
C ARG A 229 32.53 -3.25 12.20
N GLU A 230 33.04 -3.97 11.21
CA GLU A 230 32.37 -5.18 10.69
C GLU A 230 32.22 -6.25 11.77
N ARG A 231 33.27 -6.42 12.60
CA ARG A 231 33.27 -7.43 13.65
C ARG A 231 32.23 -7.13 14.73
N ASP A 232 32.16 -5.89 15.20
CA ASP A 232 31.17 -5.47 16.20
C ASP A 232 29.73 -5.65 15.69
N SER A 233 29.53 -5.36 14.40
CA SER A 233 28.23 -5.54 13.73
C SER A 233 27.85 -7.02 13.65
N LEU A 234 28.80 -7.90 13.32
CA LEU A 234 28.56 -9.35 13.28
C LEU A 234 28.27 -9.91 14.68
N GLU A 235 29.03 -9.52 15.71
CA GLU A 235 28.79 -9.96 17.10
C GLU A 235 27.35 -9.57 17.56
N LYS A 236 26.91 -8.35 17.26
CA LYS A 236 25.57 -7.89 17.60
C LYS A 236 24.49 -8.62 16.79
N PHE A 237 24.72 -8.89 15.50
CA PHE A 237 23.85 -9.70 14.69
C PHE A 237 23.70 -11.11 15.24
N ASP A 238 24.80 -11.75 15.61
CA ASP A 238 24.82 -13.11 16.16
C ASP A 238 24.05 -13.19 17.48
N GLU A 239 24.13 -12.18 18.34
CA GLU A 239 23.34 -12.11 19.57
C GLU A 239 21.83 -12.08 19.27
N ILE A 240 21.41 -11.21 18.36
CA ILE A 240 20.00 -11.10 17.96
C ILE A 240 19.53 -12.39 17.29
N ASN A 241 20.35 -12.95 16.41
CA ASN A 241 20.05 -14.18 15.66
C ASN A 241 19.93 -15.39 16.59
N GLU A 242 20.79 -15.49 17.62
CA GLU A 242 20.70 -16.58 18.62
C GLU A 242 19.45 -16.45 19.49
N ARG A 243 19.04 -15.23 19.86
CA ARG A 243 17.74 -14.98 20.52
C ARG A 243 16.58 -15.40 19.62
N LEU A 244 16.64 -15.02 18.34
CA LEU A 244 15.62 -15.40 17.36
C LEU A 244 15.56 -16.91 17.17
N ARG A 245 16.72 -17.60 17.09
CA ARG A 245 16.78 -19.05 17.00
C ARG A 245 16.07 -19.72 18.17
N LYS A 246 16.36 -19.29 19.41
CA LYS A 246 15.73 -19.84 20.63
C LYS A 246 14.21 -19.63 20.65
N CYS A 247 13.76 -18.40 20.33
CA CYS A 247 12.33 -18.07 20.27
C CYS A 247 11.62 -18.86 19.17
N SER A 248 12.23 -18.96 17.97
CA SER A 248 11.67 -19.67 16.83
C SER A 248 11.55 -21.16 17.11
N LEU A 249 12.58 -21.77 17.70
CA LEU A 249 12.56 -23.19 18.04
C LEU A 249 11.42 -23.53 19.02
N ARG A 250 11.22 -22.69 20.05
CA ARG A 250 10.10 -22.85 20.99
C ARG A 250 8.74 -22.66 20.31
N ALA A 251 8.59 -21.61 19.51
CA ALA A 251 7.35 -21.32 18.81
C ALA A 251 6.96 -22.45 17.85
N ILE A 252 7.93 -22.94 17.06
CA ILE A 252 7.72 -24.04 16.11
C ILE A 252 7.43 -25.34 16.85
N PHE A 253 8.16 -25.65 17.94
CA PHE A 253 7.91 -26.86 18.72
C PHE A 253 6.47 -26.90 19.26
N PHE A 254 6.00 -25.84 19.93
CA PHE A 254 4.62 -25.81 20.45
C PHE A 254 3.57 -25.81 19.34
N SER A 255 3.83 -25.10 18.23
CA SER A 255 2.95 -25.13 17.06
C SER A 255 2.87 -26.53 16.45
N SER A 256 4.01 -27.23 16.35
CA SER A 256 4.07 -28.59 15.77
C SER A 256 3.33 -29.64 16.59
N ILE A 257 3.15 -29.43 17.91
CA ILE A 257 2.39 -30.33 18.77
C ILE A 257 0.88 -30.25 18.47
N THR A 258 0.37 -29.17 17.90
CA THR A 258 -1.07 -28.98 17.63
C THR A 258 -1.64 -30.11 16.77
N ASN A 259 -1.00 -30.38 15.62
CA ASN A 259 -1.49 -31.42 14.70
C ASN A 259 -1.45 -32.84 15.28
N PRO A 260 -0.35 -33.33 15.91
CA PRO A 260 -0.35 -34.64 16.58
C PRO A 260 -1.40 -34.71 17.68
N SER A 261 -1.58 -33.68 18.50
CA SER A 261 -2.54 -33.68 19.60
C SER A 261 -3.99 -33.74 19.10
N THR A 262 -4.33 -32.96 18.08
CA THR A 262 -5.68 -33.03 17.48
C THR A 262 -5.92 -34.37 16.77
N ARG A 263 -4.90 -34.91 16.08
CA ARG A 263 -4.99 -36.29 15.49
C ARG A 263 -5.19 -37.35 16.54
N PHE A 264 -4.51 -37.24 17.68
CA PHE A 264 -4.68 -38.19 18.78
C PHE A 264 -6.12 -38.17 19.30
N VAL A 265 -6.70 -37.00 19.57
CA VAL A 265 -8.10 -36.88 19.98
C VAL A 265 -9.05 -37.42 18.91
N ASN A 266 -8.81 -37.10 17.63
CA ASN A 266 -9.61 -37.63 16.52
C ASN A 266 -9.52 -39.17 16.44
N SER A 267 -8.34 -39.75 16.72
CA SER A 267 -8.19 -41.21 16.80
C SER A 267 -8.97 -41.80 17.95
N LEU A 268 -9.07 -41.11 19.10
CA LEU A 268 -9.95 -41.54 20.21
C LEU A 268 -11.43 -41.52 19.81
N VAL A 269 -11.88 -40.48 19.10
CA VAL A 269 -13.24 -40.40 18.54
C VAL A 269 -13.48 -41.58 17.60
N TYR A 270 -12.55 -41.81 16.66
CA TYR A 270 -12.63 -42.89 15.68
C TYR A 270 -12.67 -44.27 16.36
N THR A 271 -11.83 -44.50 17.37
CA THR A 271 -11.82 -45.76 18.17
C THR A 271 -13.13 -45.92 18.95
N GLY A 272 -13.64 -44.85 19.58
CA GLY A 272 -14.93 -44.87 20.28
C GLY A 272 -16.09 -45.24 19.35
N VAL A 273 -16.15 -44.63 18.18
CA VAL A 273 -17.12 -44.96 17.13
C VAL A 273 -16.95 -46.42 16.67
N GLY A 274 -15.71 -46.88 16.49
CA GLY A 274 -15.40 -48.26 16.10
C GLY A 274 -15.90 -49.28 17.12
N ILE A 275 -15.63 -49.05 18.41
CA ILE A 275 -16.07 -49.98 19.51
C ILE A 275 -17.59 -49.99 19.62
N VAL A 276 -18.23 -48.82 19.78
CA VAL A 276 -19.70 -48.74 19.95
C VAL A 276 -20.41 -49.21 18.69
N GLY A 277 -19.89 -48.87 17.52
CA GLY A 277 -20.42 -49.31 16.23
C GLY A 277 -20.28 -50.81 16.01
N ALA A 278 -19.13 -51.41 16.35
CA ALA A 278 -18.94 -52.87 16.28
C ALA A 278 -19.89 -53.61 17.23
N LEU A 279 -20.08 -53.14 18.45
CA LEU A 279 -21.06 -53.68 19.38
C LEU A 279 -22.51 -53.60 18.83
N SER A 280 -22.83 -52.46 18.17
CA SER A 280 -24.13 -52.29 17.48
C SER A 280 -24.28 -53.24 16.29
N VAL A 281 -23.24 -53.55 15.55
CA VAL A 281 -23.27 -54.50 14.44
C VAL A 281 -23.50 -55.91 14.98
N ILE A 282 -22.78 -56.34 16.05
CA ILE A 282 -22.96 -57.63 16.70
C ILE A 282 -24.38 -57.75 17.25
N GLY A 283 -24.96 -56.70 17.79
CA GLY A 283 -26.34 -56.64 18.28
C GLY A 283 -27.40 -56.54 17.18
N GLY A 284 -27.03 -56.53 15.91
CA GLY A 284 -27.96 -56.44 14.77
C GLY A 284 -28.56 -55.02 14.53
N GLY A 285 -28.08 -54.03 15.25
CA GLY A 285 -28.58 -52.64 15.13
C GLY A 285 -27.97 -51.82 13.97
N LEU A 286 -26.88 -52.30 13.36
CA LEU A 286 -26.20 -51.71 12.22
C LEU A 286 -25.64 -52.77 11.28
N SER A 287 -25.51 -52.43 9.97
CA SER A 287 -24.72 -53.24 9.04
C SER A 287 -23.21 -52.88 9.12
N VAL A 288 -22.35 -53.75 8.60
CA VAL A 288 -20.91 -53.47 8.50
C VAL A 288 -20.63 -52.29 7.58
N GLY A 289 -21.39 -52.16 6.48
CA GLY A 289 -21.30 -51.04 5.56
C GLY A 289 -21.73 -49.74 6.22
N GLN A 290 -22.80 -49.74 7.03
CA GLN A 290 -23.20 -48.57 7.81
C GLN A 290 -22.13 -48.12 8.82
N LEU A 291 -21.46 -49.06 9.48
CA LEU A 291 -20.33 -48.78 10.36
C LEU A 291 -19.16 -48.12 9.59
N SER A 292 -18.84 -48.63 8.40
CA SER A 292 -17.79 -48.05 7.54
C SER A 292 -18.14 -46.63 7.12
N ALA A 293 -19.39 -46.38 6.73
CA ALA A 293 -19.88 -45.03 6.41
C ALA A 293 -19.76 -44.10 7.63
N PHE A 294 -20.12 -44.58 8.82
CA PHE A 294 -20.05 -43.80 10.06
C PHE A 294 -18.63 -43.43 10.45
N LEU A 295 -17.66 -44.33 10.30
CA LEU A 295 -16.24 -44.06 10.51
C LEU A 295 -15.72 -42.96 9.55
N SER A 296 -16.18 -42.99 8.29
CA SER A 296 -15.87 -41.96 7.31
C SER A 296 -16.47 -40.60 7.72
N TYR A 297 -17.71 -40.57 8.21
CA TYR A 297 -18.35 -39.37 8.71
C TYR A 297 -17.67 -38.80 9.96
N ALA A 298 -17.22 -39.65 10.89
CA ALA A 298 -16.48 -39.18 12.06
C ALA A 298 -15.21 -38.41 11.67
N ASN A 299 -14.49 -38.87 10.64
CA ASN A 299 -13.35 -38.13 10.09
C ASN A 299 -13.75 -36.82 9.39
N GLN A 300 -14.80 -36.85 8.57
CA GLN A 300 -15.28 -35.67 7.86
C GLN A 300 -15.85 -34.61 8.80
N TYR A 301 -16.46 -34.99 9.90
CA TYR A 301 -16.98 -34.09 10.91
C TYR A 301 -15.89 -33.34 11.67
N THR A 302 -14.79 -34.02 12.00
CA THR A 302 -13.71 -33.45 12.81
C THR A 302 -12.76 -32.57 12.01
N LYS A 303 -12.61 -32.78 10.71
CA LYS A 303 -11.68 -32.06 9.84
C LYS A 303 -11.93 -30.54 9.80
N PRO A 304 -13.15 -30.02 9.57
CA PRO A 304 -13.40 -28.57 9.52
C PRO A 304 -13.08 -27.83 10.82
N PHE A 305 -13.23 -28.47 11.99
CA PHE A 305 -12.90 -27.84 13.27
C PHE A 305 -11.42 -27.46 13.39
N ASN A 306 -10.53 -28.26 12.81
CA ASN A 306 -9.11 -27.97 12.78
C ASN A 306 -8.78 -26.81 11.82
N GLU A 307 -9.51 -26.71 10.72
CA GLU A 307 -9.30 -25.69 9.68
C GLU A 307 -9.90 -24.33 10.10
N ILE A 308 -11.07 -24.31 10.73
CA ILE A 308 -11.79 -23.08 11.13
C ILE A 308 -10.92 -22.17 12.02
N SER A 309 -10.13 -22.72 12.92
CA SER A 309 -9.27 -21.92 13.81
C SER A 309 -8.25 -21.07 13.03
N GLY A 310 -7.65 -21.64 11.98
CA GLY A 310 -6.74 -20.92 11.07
C GLY A 310 -7.47 -19.85 10.28
N VAL A 311 -8.62 -20.21 9.70
CA VAL A 311 -9.46 -19.31 8.89
C VAL A 311 -9.92 -18.09 9.69
N VAL A 312 -10.33 -18.27 10.95
CA VAL A 312 -10.74 -17.15 11.82
C VAL A 312 -9.60 -16.16 12.03
N THR A 313 -8.38 -16.65 12.19
CA THR A 313 -7.20 -15.78 12.33
C THR A 313 -6.93 -15.00 11.04
N GLU A 314 -6.97 -15.65 9.89
CA GLU A 314 -6.76 -15.01 8.59
C GLU A 314 -7.88 -13.99 8.28
N LEU A 315 -9.13 -14.30 8.61
CA LEU A 315 -10.24 -13.34 8.49
C LEU A 315 -10.05 -12.11 9.39
N GLN A 316 -9.52 -12.28 10.60
CA GLN A 316 -9.20 -11.14 11.47
C GLN A 316 -8.09 -10.27 10.88
N ASN A 317 -7.05 -10.88 10.31
CA ASN A 317 -5.98 -10.17 9.60
C ASN A 317 -6.54 -9.44 8.37
N ALA A 318 -7.35 -10.12 7.57
CA ALA A 318 -8.00 -9.55 6.38
C ALA A 318 -8.88 -8.35 6.73
N LEU A 319 -9.67 -8.43 7.80
CA LEU A 319 -10.49 -7.32 8.27
C LEU A 319 -9.65 -6.15 8.78
N ALA A 320 -8.52 -6.41 9.44
CA ALA A 320 -7.60 -5.36 9.86
C ALA A 320 -6.97 -4.64 8.66
N CYS A 321 -6.55 -5.40 7.64
CA CYS A 321 -6.04 -4.85 6.38
C CYS A 321 -7.11 -4.04 5.63
N ALA A 322 -8.33 -4.60 5.50
CA ALA A 322 -9.45 -3.88 4.91
C ALA A 322 -9.75 -2.56 5.63
N GLY A 323 -9.68 -2.55 6.97
CA GLY A 323 -9.85 -1.34 7.77
C GLY A 323 -8.88 -0.23 7.36
N ARG A 324 -7.58 -0.53 7.22
CA ARG A 324 -6.56 0.44 6.78
C ARG A 324 -6.78 0.92 5.33
N VAL A 325 -7.24 0.04 4.46
CA VAL A 325 -7.60 0.41 3.07
C VAL A 325 -8.82 1.34 3.06
N PHE A 326 -9.84 1.07 3.88
CA PHE A 326 -11.00 1.95 3.99
C PHE A 326 -10.65 3.29 4.64
N GLU A 327 -9.77 3.35 5.63
CA GLU A 327 -9.26 4.61 6.16
C GLU A 327 -8.67 5.48 5.06
N LEU A 328 -7.85 4.90 4.15
CA LEU A 328 -7.32 5.62 3.00
C LEU A 328 -8.41 6.07 2.01
N ILE A 329 -9.37 5.20 1.69
CA ILE A 329 -10.43 5.51 0.72
C ILE A 329 -11.40 6.59 1.24
N GLU A 330 -11.66 6.59 2.54
CA GLU A 330 -12.61 7.50 3.20
C GLU A 330 -11.96 8.78 3.72
N GLU A 331 -10.62 8.92 3.62
CA GLU A 331 -9.92 10.14 4.01
C GLU A 331 -10.54 11.35 3.32
N ARG A 332 -10.48 12.50 3.95
CA ARG A 332 -11.04 13.72 3.38
C ARG A 332 -10.29 14.12 2.12
N PRO A 333 -10.99 14.29 0.97
CA PRO A 333 -10.34 14.79 -0.22
C PRO A 333 -9.88 16.24 -0.01
N GLN A 334 -8.98 16.71 -0.86
CA GLN A 334 -8.66 18.13 -0.95
C GLN A 334 -9.95 18.93 -1.11
N VAL A 335 -10.06 20.06 -0.42
CA VAL A 335 -11.20 20.97 -0.56
C VAL A 335 -11.41 21.27 -2.05
N PRO A 336 -12.59 21.03 -2.62
CA PRO A 336 -12.84 21.32 -4.04
C PRO A 336 -12.68 22.82 -4.33
N ASP A 337 -12.47 23.16 -5.59
CA ASP A 337 -12.47 24.55 -6.00
C ASP A 337 -13.85 25.18 -5.72
N ALA A 338 -13.86 26.49 -5.40
CA ALA A 338 -15.08 27.20 -5.07
C ALA A 338 -16.11 27.10 -6.22
N PRO A 339 -17.41 26.98 -5.93
CA PRO A 339 -18.43 27.06 -6.97
C PRO A 339 -18.31 28.39 -7.73
N GLY A 340 -18.06 28.35 -9.06
CA GLY A 340 -17.82 29.54 -9.87
C GLY A 340 -16.39 30.07 -9.84
N ALA A 341 -15.43 29.28 -9.34
CA ALA A 341 -14.02 29.66 -9.40
C ALA A 341 -13.57 30.05 -10.81
N ARG A 342 -12.88 31.17 -10.90
CA ARG A 342 -12.41 31.75 -12.17
C ARG A 342 -11.32 30.87 -12.79
N VAL A 343 -11.40 30.68 -14.09
CA VAL A 343 -10.29 30.12 -14.87
C VAL A 343 -9.32 31.25 -15.16
N LEU A 344 -8.07 31.10 -14.77
CA LEU A 344 -7.01 32.08 -15.02
C LEU A 344 -6.51 31.89 -16.45
N GLU A 345 -6.94 32.81 -17.34
CA GLU A 345 -6.49 32.85 -18.71
C GLU A 345 -5.55 34.03 -18.91
N ASN A 346 -4.46 33.85 -19.67
CA ASN A 346 -3.51 34.91 -20.05
C ASN A 346 -2.95 35.73 -18.86
N ALA A 347 -2.55 35.04 -17.79
CA ALA A 347 -1.88 35.66 -16.66
C ALA A 347 -0.63 36.43 -17.11
N ARG A 348 -0.44 37.64 -16.59
CA ARG A 348 0.76 38.45 -16.83
C ARG A 348 1.82 38.24 -15.77
N GLY A 349 1.44 37.69 -14.61
CA GLY A 349 2.34 37.34 -13.52
C GLY A 349 2.38 38.39 -12.39
N SER A 350 1.32 39.15 -12.17
CA SER A 350 1.21 39.97 -10.94
C SER A 350 0.78 39.08 -9.77
N VAL A 351 1.50 39.21 -8.65
CA VAL A 351 1.22 38.44 -7.43
C VAL A 351 1.25 39.37 -6.23
N SER A 352 0.22 39.31 -5.39
CA SER A 352 0.13 40.03 -4.12
C SER A 352 -0.11 39.07 -2.98
N ILE A 353 0.69 39.14 -1.94
CA ILE A 353 0.56 38.38 -0.70
C ILE A 353 0.30 39.38 0.41
N GLN A 354 -0.82 39.25 1.14
CA GLN A 354 -1.26 40.23 2.13
C GLN A 354 -1.51 39.54 3.47
N ASP A 355 -0.72 39.93 4.47
CA ASP A 355 -0.84 39.51 5.88
C ASP A 355 -1.02 38.00 6.07
N VAL A 356 -0.23 37.22 5.31
CA VAL A 356 -0.35 35.76 5.31
C VAL A 356 0.30 35.19 6.55
N ALA A 357 -0.48 34.39 7.28
CA ALA A 357 0.01 33.45 8.29
C ALA A 357 -0.23 32.00 7.85
N PHE A 358 0.71 31.13 8.20
CA PHE A 358 0.63 29.72 7.88
C PHE A 358 1.41 28.83 8.84
N SER A 359 0.84 27.67 9.16
CA SER A 359 1.47 26.62 9.95
C SER A 359 1.19 25.24 9.38
N TYR A 360 2.19 24.35 9.31
CA TYR A 360 1.96 22.93 9.00
C TYR A 360 1.31 22.18 10.17
N ARG A 361 1.52 22.70 11.39
CA ARG A 361 0.92 22.21 12.64
C ARG A 361 0.46 23.42 13.43
N PRO A 362 -0.78 23.42 13.94
CA PRO A 362 -1.34 24.58 14.68
C PRO A 362 -0.47 25.06 15.85
N GLU A 363 0.31 24.14 16.44
CA GLU A 363 1.17 24.44 17.59
C GLU A 363 2.51 25.07 17.22
N GLN A 364 2.84 25.13 15.91
CA GLN A 364 4.14 25.62 15.41
C GLN A 364 3.93 26.60 14.24
N PRO A 365 3.64 27.88 14.54
CA PRO A 365 3.59 28.93 13.51
C PRO A 365 4.88 28.95 12.70
N LEU A 366 4.76 29.10 11.38
CA LEU A 366 5.93 29.11 10.50
C LEU A 366 6.05 30.39 9.70
N LEU A 367 4.94 30.94 9.22
CA LEU A 367 4.89 32.25 8.57
C LEU A 367 3.91 33.12 9.33
N GLU A 368 4.31 34.38 9.59
CA GLU A 368 3.47 35.38 10.25
C GLU A 368 3.69 36.74 9.58
N ASP A 369 2.61 37.49 9.38
CA ASP A 369 2.61 38.84 8.78
C ASP A 369 3.40 38.93 7.45
N PHE A 370 3.27 37.88 6.61
CA PHE A 370 4.02 37.82 5.37
C PHE A 370 3.34 38.69 4.29
N HIS A 371 4.02 39.76 3.88
CA HIS A 371 3.53 40.71 2.89
C HIS A 371 4.51 40.82 1.72
N LEU A 372 4.00 40.76 0.47
CA LEU A 372 4.81 40.87 -0.74
C LEU A 372 3.98 41.32 -1.93
N GLU A 373 4.48 42.30 -2.65
CA GLU A 373 3.93 42.76 -3.93
C GLU A 373 4.92 42.49 -5.06
N VAL A 374 4.48 41.78 -6.10
CA VAL A 374 5.29 41.37 -7.26
C VAL A 374 4.64 41.85 -8.54
N LYS A 375 5.38 42.62 -9.32
CA LYS A 375 4.94 43.11 -10.63
C LYS A 375 5.20 42.08 -11.73
N PRO A 376 4.45 42.11 -12.84
CA PRO A 376 4.72 41.26 -13.99
C PRO A 376 6.17 41.35 -14.47
N GLY A 377 6.80 40.20 -14.72
CA GLY A 377 8.18 40.07 -15.20
C GLY A 377 9.26 40.26 -14.14
N GLN A 378 8.91 40.51 -12.88
CA GLN A 378 9.86 40.76 -11.79
C GLN A 378 10.47 39.45 -11.29
N ARG A 379 11.76 39.48 -10.96
CA ARG A 379 12.52 38.40 -10.36
C ARG A 379 12.63 38.60 -8.86
N VAL A 380 12.10 37.66 -8.09
CA VAL A 380 12.09 37.69 -6.63
C VAL A 380 12.96 36.57 -6.10
N ALA A 381 14.03 36.90 -5.40
CA ALA A 381 14.90 35.93 -4.73
C ALA A 381 14.50 35.76 -3.26
N LEU A 382 14.24 34.53 -2.85
CA LEU A 382 13.98 34.13 -1.47
C LEU A 382 15.30 33.67 -0.83
N VAL A 383 15.79 34.42 0.16
CA VAL A 383 17.09 34.18 0.81
C VAL A 383 16.90 34.02 2.32
N GLY A 384 17.63 33.14 2.94
CA GLY A 384 17.59 32.94 4.39
C GLY A 384 18.07 31.55 4.80
N PRO A 385 18.25 31.29 6.10
CA PRO A 385 18.71 29.99 6.59
C PRO A 385 17.74 28.85 6.28
N THR A 386 18.23 27.61 6.40
CA THR A 386 17.38 26.43 6.25
C THR A 386 16.27 26.44 7.31
N GLY A 387 15.04 26.14 6.90
CA GLY A 387 13.87 26.10 7.80
C GLY A 387 13.15 27.45 7.99
N CYS A 388 13.61 28.56 7.40
CA CYS A 388 12.94 29.87 7.55
C CYS A 388 11.64 30.04 6.74
N GLY A 389 11.18 29.00 5.99
CA GLY A 389 9.88 29.04 5.29
C GLY A 389 9.94 29.28 3.77
N LYS A 390 11.12 29.32 3.11
CA LYS A 390 11.24 29.56 1.65
C LYS A 390 10.40 28.60 0.80
N THR A 391 10.55 27.30 1.03
CA THR A 391 9.77 26.26 0.32
C THR A 391 8.28 26.34 0.66
N THR A 392 7.95 26.83 1.86
CA THR A 392 6.56 27.02 2.28
C THR A 392 5.88 28.12 1.46
N VAL A 393 6.56 29.24 1.19
CA VAL A 393 6.04 30.29 0.30
C VAL A 393 5.73 29.72 -1.09
N ILE A 394 6.61 28.87 -1.64
CA ILE A 394 6.36 28.18 -2.92
C ILE A 394 5.12 27.29 -2.86
N ASN A 395 4.99 26.49 -1.79
CA ASN A 395 3.85 25.61 -1.60
C ASN A 395 2.51 26.38 -1.52
N LEU A 396 2.52 27.57 -0.91
CA LEU A 396 1.36 28.44 -0.83
C LEU A 396 1.03 29.08 -2.17
N LEU A 397 2.03 29.57 -2.94
CA LEU A 397 1.84 30.11 -4.29
C LEU A 397 1.19 29.09 -5.25
N MET A 398 1.59 27.82 -5.15
CA MET A 398 1.03 26.72 -5.93
C MET A 398 -0.31 26.21 -5.37
N ARG A 399 -0.76 26.79 -4.25
CA ARG A 399 -1.94 26.32 -3.53
C ARG A 399 -1.89 24.79 -3.28
N PHE A 400 -0.72 24.30 -2.84
CA PHE A 400 -0.59 22.95 -2.29
C PHE A 400 -1.16 22.89 -0.87
N TYR A 401 -1.10 24.05 -0.19
CA TYR A 401 -1.72 24.32 1.11
C TYR A 401 -2.50 25.64 0.99
N ASP A 402 -3.61 25.74 1.70
CA ASP A 402 -4.33 27.01 1.87
C ASP A 402 -3.74 27.75 3.09
N VAL A 403 -3.77 29.07 3.09
CA VAL A 403 -3.27 29.92 4.20
C VAL A 403 -4.19 29.86 5.42
N ASP A 404 -3.63 30.02 6.62
CA ASP A 404 -4.41 30.08 7.86
C ASP A 404 -5.14 31.43 8.00
N SER A 405 -4.47 32.53 7.61
CA SER A 405 -5.05 33.87 7.53
C SER A 405 -4.39 34.68 6.41
N GLY A 406 -4.98 35.81 6.06
CA GLY A 406 -4.52 36.64 4.96
C GLY A 406 -4.99 36.16 3.58
N SER A 407 -4.38 36.71 2.52
CA SER A 407 -4.72 36.35 1.14
C SER A 407 -3.51 36.31 0.22
N ILE A 408 -3.54 35.43 -0.77
CA ILE A 408 -2.60 35.40 -1.89
C ILE A 408 -3.42 35.65 -3.15
N GLN A 409 -3.07 36.68 -3.90
CA GLN A 409 -3.79 37.05 -5.10
C GLN A 409 -2.89 36.95 -6.33
N VAL A 410 -3.44 36.44 -7.41
CA VAL A 410 -2.83 36.40 -8.74
C VAL A 410 -3.74 37.17 -9.69
N GLU A 411 -3.19 38.16 -10.41
CA GLU A 411 -3.97 39.09 -11.26
C GLU A 411 -5.14 39.74 -10.48
N GLY A 412 -4.90 40.11 -9.20
CA GLY A 412 -5.89 40.75 -8.34
C GLY A 412 -7.04 39.84 -7.88
N THR A 413 -6.97 38.53 -8.14
CA THR A 413 -7.97 37.55 -7.71
C THR A 413 -7.33 36.62 -6.67
N ASP A 414 -8.00 36.38 -5.54
CA ASP A 414 -7.53 35.44 -4.54
C ASP A 414 -7.39 34.03 -5.15
N ILE A 415 -6.28 33.34 -4.88
CA ILE A 415 -6.03 32.00 -5.41
C ILE A 415 -7.07 30.98 -4.96
N ARG A 416 -7.83 31.26 -3.89
CA ARG A 416 -8.96 30.44 -3.43
C ARG A 416 -10.16 30.52 -4.37
N ASP A 417 -10.29 31.62 -5.10
CA ASP A 417 -11.35 31.88 -6.07
C ASP A 417 -10.94 31.54 -7.51
N ILE A 418 -9.72 31.03 -7.70
CA ILE A 418 -9.18 30.54 -8.97
C ILE A 418 -9.19 29.02 -8.98
N THR A 419 -9.52 28.40 -10.13
CA THR A 419 -9.41 26.94 -10.25
C THR A 419 -7.94 26.52 -10.13
N ARG A 420 -7.65 25.53 -9.27
CA ARG A 420 -6.27 25.04 -9.05
C ARG A 420 -5.58 24.61 -10.33
N HIS A 421 -6.35 24.04 -11.26
CA HIS A 421 -5.80 23.63 -12.55
C HIS A 421 -5.23 24.80 -13.34
N SER A 422 -5.99 25.91 -13.50
CA SER A 422 -5.54 27.08 -14.23
C SER A 422 -4.44 27.82 -13.49
N LEU A 423 -4.51 27.94 -12.15
CA LEU A 423 -3.46 28.51 -11.33
C LEU A 423 -2.14 27.79 -11.53
N ARG A 424 -2.13 26.45 -11.33
CA ARG A 424 -0.92 25.63 -11.45
C ARG A 424 -0.36 25.60 -12.87
N ARG A 425 -1.22 25.66 -13.89
CA ARG A 425 -0.81 25.76 -15.29
C ARG A 425 -0.12 27.08 -15.62
N SER A 426 -0.38 28.12 -14.85
CA SER A 426 0.25 29.44 -15.00
C SER A 426 1.65 29.49 -14.38
N TYR A 427 2.07 28.46 -13.63
CA TYR A 427 3.41 28.33 -13.06
C TYR A 427 4.21 27.22 -13.73
N GLY A 428 5.48 27.51 -14.03
CA GLY A 428 6.50 26.49 -14.35
C GLY A 428 7.37 26.26 -13.14
N MET A 429 7.51 25.00 -12.70
CA MET A 429 8.24 24.68 -11.50
C MET A 429 9.43 23.77 -11.80
N VAL A 430 10.63 24.21 -11.39
CA VAL A 430 11.84 23.38 -11.36
C VAL A 430 12.26 23.23 -9.91
N LEU A 431 12.13 22.03 -9.39
CA LEU A 431 12.48 21.69 -8.00
C LEU A 431 13.92 21.22 -7.86
N GLN A 432 14.43 21.26 -6.64
CA GLN A 432 15.71 20.68 -6.24
C GLN A 432 15.77 19.19 -6.56
N ASP A 433 14.74 18.45 -6.16
CA ASP A 433 14.58 17.03 -6.47
C ASP A 433 14.02 16.85 -7.89
N THR A 434 14.87 16.36 -8.78
CA THR A 434 14.51 16.12 -10.17
C THR A 434 13.75 14.81 -10.32
N TRP A 435 12.44 14.87 -10.56
CA TRP A 435 11.63 13.71 -10.83
C TRP A 435 11.45 13.48 -12.32
N LEU A 436 11.77 12.26 -12.78
CA LEU A 436 11.55 11.80 -14.13
C LEU A 436 10.69 10.52 -14.11
N LYS A 437 9.69 10.48 -14.98
CA LYS A 437 8.84 9.32 -15.18
C LYS A 437 9.62 8.23 -15.92
N ARG A 438 9.40 6.96 -15.55
CA ARG A 438 9.83 5.84 -16.38
C ARG A 438 9.20 5.95 -17.78
N GLY A 439 10.03 6.11 -18.82
CA GLY A 439 9.61 6.35 -20.19
C GLY A 439 10.72 6.96 -21.01
N THR A 440 10.41 7.37 -22.24
CA THR A 440 11.41 7.99 -23.12
C THR A 440 11.76 9.42 -22.67
N ILE A 441 12.90 9.92 -23.10
CA ILE A 441 13.29 11.33 -22.89
C ILE A 441 12.24 12.25 -23.50
N ARG A 442 11.74 11.92 -24.70
CA ARG A 442 10.67 12.67 -25.37
C ARG A 442 9.43 12.78 -24.49
N GLU A 443 8.94 11.65 -23.93
CA GLU A 443 7.78 11.65 -23.04
C GLU A 443 8.02 12.45 -21.76
N ASN A 444 9.23 12.46 -21.23
CA ASN A 444 9.59 13.23 -20.05
C ASN A 444 9.62 14.72 -20.30
N ILE A 445 10.12 15.18 -21.46
CA ILE A 445 10.08 16.61 -21.82
C ILE A 445 8.64 17.02 -22.15
N ALA A 446 7.89 16.18 -22.87
CA ALA A 446 6.50 16.46 -23.25
C ALA A 446 5.50 16.25 -22.11
N TYR A 447 5.93 15.94 -20.87
CA TYR A 447 5.04 15.59 -19.76
C TYR A 447 3.96 16.63 -19.46
N GLY A 448 4.29 17.92 -19.58
CA GLY A 448 3.33 19.03 -19.39
C GLY A 448 2.47 19.36 -20.62
N ARG A 449 2.86 18.88 -21.82
CA ARG A 449 2.17 19.07 -23.11
C ARG A 449 2.35 17.81 -23.98
N PRO A 450 1.59 16.73 -23.70
CA PRO A 450 1.75 15.43 -24.37
C PRO A 450 1.54 15.46 -25.88
N GLU A 451 0.79 16.41 -26.39
CA GLU A 451 0.52 16.64 -27.81
C GLU A 451 1.65 17.34 -28.58
N ALA A 452 2.74 17.72 -27.90
CA ALA A 452 3.86 18.41 -28.54
C ALA A 452 4.55 17.56 -29.61
N THR A 453 4.88 18.17 -30.74
CA THR A 453 5.63 17.51 -31.82
C THR A 453 7.08 17.23 -31.42
N LEU A 454 7.74 16.34 -32.13
CA LEU A 454 9.16 16.06 -31.87
C LEU A 454 10.03 17.33 -32.08
N GLU A 455 9.71 18.15 -33.08
CA GLU A 455 10.40 19.38 -33.39
C GLU A 455 10.32 20.37 -32.21
N GLU A 456 9.13 20.55 -31.62
CA GLU A 456 8.93 21.40 -30.44
C GLU A 456 9.71 20.89 -29.23
N VAL A 457 9.72 19.56 -29.00
CA VAL A 457 10.51 18.91 -27.94
C VAL A 457 12.01 19.15 -28.17
N VAL A 458 12.49 19.03 -29.42
CA VAL A 458 13.89 19.28 -29.76
C VAL A 458 14.27 20.75 -29.53
N GLU A 459 13.41 21.70 -29.90
CA GLU A 459 13.65 23.13 -29.67
C GLU A 459 13.68 23.48 -28.19
N ALA A 460 12.77 22.92 -27.39
CA ALA A 460 12.79 23.05 -25.94
C ALA A 460 14.08 22.48 -25.32
N ALA A 461 14.51 21.32 -25.79
CA ALA A 461 15.76 20.69 -25.35
C ALA A 461 17.02 21.49 -25.76
N LYS A 462 17.02 22.13 -26.94
CA LYS A 462 18.08 23.05 -27.35
C LYS A 462 18.13 24.30 -26.45
N ALA A 463 16.96 24.88 -26.17
CA ALA A 463 16.83 26.04 -25.30
C ALA A 463 17.32 25.76 -23.87
N ALA A 464 17.07 24.55 -23.37
CA ALA A 464 17.55 24.07 -22.07
C ALA A 464 18.98 23.51 -22.09
N HIS A 465 19.73 23.62 -23.16
CA HIS A 465 21.06 23.01 -23.37
C HIS A 465 21.12 21.49 -23.17
N ALA A 466 19.99 20.78 -23.27
CA ALA A 466 19.89 19.32 -23.11
C ALA A 466 20.16 18.56 -24.41
N HIS A 467 19.87 19.13 -25.58
CA HIS A 467 19.97 18.48 -26.88
C HIS A 467 21.33 17.81 -27.15
N SER A 468 22.41 18.46 -26.74
CA SER A 468 23.78 17.99 -27.03
C SER A 468 24.12 16.65 -26.34
N PHE A 469 23.60 16.39 -25.14
CA PHE A 469 23.81 15.10 -24.49
C PHE A 469 22.79 14.05 -24.95
N ILE A 470 21.52 14.46 -25.19
CA ILE A 470 20.48 13.56 -25.70
C ILE A 470 20.90 12.93 -27.02
N LYS A 471 21.46 13.72 -27.96
CA LYS A 471 21.93 13.24 -29.28
C LYS A 471 23.06 12.21 -29.18
N ARG A 472 23.81 12.16 -28.05
CA ARG A 472 24.90 11.19 -27.86
C ARG A 472 24.42 9.86 -27.29
N LEU A 473 23.19 9.79 -26.83
CA LEU A 473 22.60 8.54 -26.34
C LEU A 473 22.26 7.63 -27.53
N PRO A 474 22.36 6.31 -27.37
CA PRO A 474 22.18 5.38 -28.49
C PRO A 474 20.84 5.52 -29.23
N GLN A 475 19.76 5.86 -28.50
CA GLN A 475 18.42 6.01 -29.07
C GLN A 475 17.96 7.49 -29.05
N GLY A 476 18.86 8.45 -28.73
CA GLY A 476 18.52 9.86 -28.70
C GLY A 476 17.31 10.18 -27.82
N TYR A 477 16.29 10.81 -28.37
CA TYR A 477 15.04 11.18 -27.66
C TYR A 477 14.16 9.98 -27.29
N ASP A 478 14.34 8.83 -27.95
CA ASP A 478 13.60 7.60 -27.66
C ASP A 478 14.31 6.74 -26.60
N THR A 479 15.44 7.21 -26.05
CA THR A 479 16.12 6.55 -24.93
C THR A 479 15.19 6.46 -23.73
N VAL A 480 14.96 5.23 -23.25
CA VAL A 480 14.13 4.96 -22.08
C VAL A 480 14.92 5.22 -20.80
N ILE A 481 14.38 6.05 -19.94
CA ILE A 481 14.93 6.36 -18.61
C ILE A 481 14.22 5.48 -17.59
N SER A 482 15.00 4.82 -16.71
CA SER A 482 14.45 4.15 -15.51
C SER A 482 14.06 5.18 -14.45
N GLU A 483 13.24 4.76 -13.49
CA GLU A 483 12.76 5.61 -12.39
C GLU A 483 13.91 6.28 -11.60
N ASP A 484 15.05 5.59 -11.44
CA ASP A 484 16.25 6.12 -10.79
C ASP A 484 17.13 6.96 -11.72
N GLY A 485 16.79 7.06 -13.02
CA GLY A 485 17.56 7.78 -14.02
C GLY A 485 18.98 7.21 -14.23
N GLY A 486 19.21 5.93 -13.94
CA GLY A 486 20.50 5.28 -13.75
C GLY A 486 21.57 5.45 -14.84
N SER A 487 21.24 5.96 -16.03
CA SER A 487 22.18 6.22 -17.13
C SER A 487 22.53 7.70 -17.34
N ILE A 488 21.89 8.63 -16.58
CA ILE A 488 22.09 10.08 -16.75
C ILE A 488 22.47 10.75 -15.42
N SER A 489 23.37 11.74 -15.50
CA SER A 489 23.83 12.47 -14.31
C SER A 489 22.74 13.37 -13.72
N GLN A 490 22.89 13.79 -12.45
CA GLN A 490 21.95 14.67 -11.78
C GLN A 490 21.75 16.00 -12.55
N GLY A 491 22.84 16.58 -13.10
CA GLY A 491 22.76 17.77 -13.92
C GLY A 491 22.00 17.55 -15.24
N GLN A 492 22.15 16.37 -15.87
CA GLN A 492 21.38 16.02 -17.05
C GLN A 492 19.90 15.85 -16.76
N LYS A 493 19.53 15.24 -15.59
CA LYS A 493 18.15 15.17 -15.13
C LYS A 493 17.55 16.56 -14.96
N GLN A 494 18.29 17.49 -14.36
CA GLN A 494 17.86 18.88 -14.18
C GLN A 494 17.64 19.59 -15.51
N LEU A 495 18.53 19.42 -16.51
CA LEU A 495 18.34 19.97 -17.85
C LEU A 495 17.08 19.41 -18.53
N LEU A 496 16.69 18.15 -18.30
CA LEU A 496 15.43 17.61 -18.80
C LEU A 496 14.21 18.24 -18.10
N CYS A 497 14.28 18.46 -16.80
CA CYS A 497 13.22 19.17 -16.06
C CYS A 497 13.07 20.63 -16.55
N ILE A 498 14.18 21.32 -16.84
CA ILE A 498 14.16 22.66 -17.44
C ILE A 498 13.55 22.59 -18.85
N ALA A 499 13.92 21.62 -19.69
CA ALA A 499 13.35 21.44 -21.02
C ALA A 499 11.83 21.20 -20.98
N ARG A 500 11.33 20.48 -19.97
CA ARG A 500 9.88 20.29 -19.70
C ARG A 500 9.17 21.62 -19.48
N VAL A 501 9.75 22.52 -18.68
CA VAL A 501 9.19 23.85 -18.42
C VAL A 501 9.32 24.76 -19.65
N MET A 502 10.45 24.70 -20.35
CA MET A 502 10.69 25.43 -21.61
C MET A 502 9.68 25.07 -22.72
N LEU A 503 9.19 23.85 -22.75
CA LEU A 503 8.17 23.44 -23.72
C LEU A 503 6.80 24.09 -23.46
N CYS A 504 6.46 24.33 -22.18
CA CYS A 504 5.18 24.92 -21.77
C CYS A 504 5.26 26.43 -21.66
N LEU A 505 6.39 26.99 -21.28
CA LEU A 505 6.71 28.43 -21.09
C LEU A 505 5.59 29.21 -20.42
N PRO A 506 5.18 28.91 -19.20
CA PRO A 506 4.15 29.66 -18.49
C PRO A 506 4.63 31.06 -18.08
N PRO A 507 3.70 32.01 -17.76
CA PRO A 507 4.04 33.39 -17.42
C PRO A 507 4.76 33.57 -16.09
N MET A 508 4.64 32.61 -15.19
CA MET A 508 5.26 32.64 -13.86
C MET A 508 6.14 31.39 -13.65
N LEU A 509 7.23 31.56 -12.93
CA LEU A 509 8.22 30.54 -12.68
C LEU A 509 8.51 30.38 -11.19
N ILE A 510 8.73 29.17 -10.77
CA ILE A 510 9.25 28.80 -9.44
C ILE A 510 10.51 27.96 -9.66
N LEU A 511 11.64 28.47 -9.15
CA LEU A 511 12.95 27.85 -9.35
C LEU A 511 13.58 27.56 -7.99
N ASP A 512 13.89 26.30 -7.73
CA ASP A 512 14.64 25.89 -6.55
C ASP A 512 16.06 25.48 -6.97
N GLU A 513 17.05 26.28 -6.57
CA GLU A 513 18.40 26.29 -7.14
C GLU A 513 19.41 25.47 -6.31
N ALA A 514 19.10 24.24 -5.92
CA ALA A 514 20.09 23.39 -5.25
C ALA A 514 20.89 22.56 -6.25
N THR A 515 22.17 22.89 -6.44
CA THR A 515 23.07 22.25 -7.42
C THR A 515 24.37 21.73 -6.80
N SER A 516 24.36 21.39 -5.52
CA SER A 516 25.56 20.99 -4.75
C SER A 516 26.33 19.76 -5.27
N SER A 517 25.79 19.04 -6.27
CA SER A 517 26.37 17.78 -6.77
C SER A 517 26.57 17.76 -8.30
N ILE A 518 26.67 18.93 -8.93
CA ILE A 518 26.73 19.06 -10.40
C ILE A 518 28.12 19.58 -10.81
N ASP A 519 28.67 19.02 -11.91
CA ASP A 519 29.93 19.51 -12.48
C ASP A 519 29.78 20.96 -12.99
N THR A 520 30.87 21.73 -12.89
CA THR A 520 30.89 23.16 -13.23
C THR A 520 30.42 23.48 -14.66
N ARG A 521 30.73 22.58 -15.62
CA ARG A 521 30.34 22.81 -17.03
C ARG A 521 28.82 22.65 -17.25
N THR A 522 28.22 21.66 -16.61
CA THR A 522 26.77 21.44 -16.66
C THR A 522 26.06 22.51 -15.88
N GLU A 523 26.62 22.96 -14.79
CA GLU A 523 26.14 24.06 -13.98
C GLU A 523 25.99 25.37 -14.76
N ILE A 524 27.04 25.79 -15.51
CA ILE A 524 26.98 26.97 -16.39
C ILE A 524 25.84 26.85 -17.41
N ARG A 525 25.58 25.66 -17.92
CA ARG A 525 24.47 25.40 -18.85
C ARG A 525 23.11 25.56 -18.18
N ILE A 526 22.96 25.04 -16.96
CA ILE A 526 21.74 25.19 -16.18
C ILE A 526 21.46 26.67 -15.89
N GLN A 527 22.47 27.43 -15.49
CA GLN A 527 22.33 28.88 -15.24
C GLN A 527 21.89 29.64 -16.50
N LYS A 528 22.52 29.37 -17.65
CA LYS A 528 22.11 29.96 -18.93
C LYS A 528 20.69 29.60 -19.31
N ALA A 529 20.28 28.36 -19.06
CA ALA A 529 18.92 27.90 -19.31
C ALA A 529 17.92 28.61 -18.39
N PHE A 530 18.24 28.78 -17.09
CA PHE A 530 17.42 29.56 -16.15
C PHE A 530 17.29 31.02 -16.57
N GLN A 531 18.40 31.71 -16.92
CA GLN A 531 18.36 33.09 -17.38
C GLN A 531 17.42 33.26 -18.58
N LYS A 532 17.57 32.40 -19.60
CA LYS A 532 16.71 32.40 -20.78
C LYS A 532 15.23 32.13 -20.44
N MET A 533 14.97 31.21 -19.49
CA MET A 533 13.63 30.87 -19.07
C MET A 533 12.94 32.04 -18.33
N MET A 534 13.68 32.83 -17.54
CA MET A 534 13.17 33.95 -16.74
C MET A 534 12.91 35.20 -17.57
N GLU A 535 13.43 35.32 -18.79
CA GLU A 535 13.26 36.53 -19.63
C GLU A 535 11.78 36.88 -19.81
N GLY A 536 11.39 38.09 -19.33
CA GLY A 536 10.01 38.60 -19.43
C GLY A 536 8.97 37.86 -18.57
N ARG A 537 9.38 37.05 -17.59
CA ARG A 537 8.49 36.26 -16.73
C ARG A 537 8.70 36.57 -15.26
N THR A 538 7.59 36.56 -14.52
CA THR A 538 7.65 36.68 -13.06
C THR A 538 8.27 35.42 -12.48
N SER A 539 9.34 35.55 -11.71
CA SER A 539 10.12 34.41 -11.25
C SER A 539 10.34 34.46 -9.73
N PHE A 540 9.96 33.40 -9.04
CA PHE A 540 10.28 33.20 -7.63
C PHE A 540 11.43 32.21 -7.54
N ILE A 541 12.52 32.59 -6.90
CA ILE A 541 13.77 31.83 -6.90
C ILE A 541 14.18 31.59 -5.46
N VAL A 542 14.25 30.30 -5.05
CA VAL A 542 14.94 29.94 -3.82
C VAL A 542 16.43 29.91 -4.14
N ALA A 543 17.07 31.02 -3.84
CA ALA A 543 18.44 31.26 -4.27
C ALA A 543 19.44 30.69 -3.25
N HIS A 544 20.33 29.83 -3.76
CA HIS A 544 21.50 29.34 -3.06
C HIS A 544 22.82 29.81 -3.68
N ARG A 545 22.73 30.71 -4.68
CA ARG A 545 23.87 31.22 -5.44
C ARG A 545 23.89 32.72 -5.52
N LEU A 546 25.10 33.24 -5.41
CA LEU A 546 25.38 34.66 -5.43
C LEU A 546 24.91 35.36 -6.73
N SER A 547 25.20 34.76 -7.90
CA SER A 547 24.82 35.34 -9.20
C SER A 547 23.31 35.51 -9.32
N THR A 548 22.54 34.52 -8.91
CA THR A 548 21.08 34.57 -8.99
C THR A 548 20.47 35.57 -8.01
N ILE A 549 21.07 35.67 -6.81
CA ILE A 549 20.65 36.66 -5.80
C ILE A 549 20.92 38.07 -6.30
N ARG A 550 22.13 38.36 -6.86
CA ARG A 550 22.53 39.65 -7.33
C ARG A 550 21.67 40.17 -8.49
N ASP A 551 21.29 39.28 -9.40
CA ASP A 551 20.52 39.63 -10.60
C ASP A 551 19.00 39.70 -10.35
N ALA A 552 18.52 39.54 -9.11
CA ALA A 552 17.12 39.65 -8.73
C ALA A 552 16.68 41.11 -8.56
N ASP A 553 15.48 41.46 -9.06
CA ASP A 553 14.88 42.77 -8.90
C ASP A 553 14.45 43.06 -7.46
N THR A 554 14.10 41.99 -6.73
CA THR A 554 13.74 42.07 -5.31
C THR A 554 14.29 40.84 -4.58
N ILE A 555 14.97 41.08 -3.48
CA ILE A 555 15.46 40.06 -2.56
C ILE A 555 14.63 40.13 -1.30
N LEU A 556 14.01 39.01 -0.94
CA LEU A 556 13.31 38.80 0.33
C LEU A 556 14.20 38.04 1.27
N VAL A 557 14.62 38.69 2.32
CA VAL A 557 15.46 38.07 3.35
C VAL A 557 14.55 37.55 4.45
N MET A 558 14.49 36.24 4.58
CA MET A 558 13.61 35.55 5.53
C MET A 558 14.40 35.00 6.72
N ARG A 559 13.85 35.21 7.91
CA ARG A 559 14.36 34.62 9.15
C ARG A 559 13.21 34.31 10.09
N ASP A 560 13.20 33.08 10.62
CA ASP A 560 12.20 32.61 11.61
C ASP A 560 10.74 32.88 11.16
N GLY A 561 10.46 32.71 9.85
CA GLY A 561 9.13 32.87 9.26
C GLY A 561 8.72 34.28 8.87
N HIS A 562 9.54 35.29 9.15
CA HIS A 562 9.26 36.69 8.84
C HIS A 562 10.19 37.22 7.72
N ILE A 563 9.71 38.23 7.00
CA ILE A 563 10.55 39.03 6.12
C ILE A 563 11.27 40.09 6.99
N VAL A 564 12.59 39.89 7.19
CA VAL A 564 13.40 40.83 7.99
C VAL A 564 13.96 41.98 7.19
N GLU A 565 14.23 41.74 5.89
CA GLU A 565 14.72 42.75 4.96
C GLU A 565 14.14 42.52 3.57
N GLN A 566 13.89 43.59 2.84
CA GLN A 566 13.46 43.59 1.45
C GLN A 566 14.15 44.73 0.69
N GLY A 567 14.61 44.44 -0.53
CA GLY A 567 15.27 45.44 -1.39
C GLY A 567 16.02 44.76 -2.54
N ASP A 568 16.79 45.53 -3.26
CA ASP A 568 17.76 45.04 -4.24
C ASP A 568 19.13 44.75 -3.59
N HIS A 569 20.02 44.13 -4.32
CA HIS A 569 21.34 43.70 -3.84
C HIS A 569 22.14 44.84 -3.24
N GLU A 570 22.23 45.99 -3.95
CA GLU A 570 23.04 47.12 -3.53
C GLU A 570 22.50 47.81 -2.28
N SER A 571 21.18 48.05 -2.24
CA SER A 571 20.53 48.67 -1.09
C SER A 571 20.65 47.84 0.18
N LEU A 572 20.52 46.50 0.06
CA LEU A 572 20.63 45.60 1.20
C LEU A 572 22.06 45.45 1.72
N LEU A 573 23.07 45.52 0.84
CA LEU A 573 24.47 45.54 1.26
C LEU A 573 24.80 46.86 1.99
N GLN A 574 24.33 48.01 1.48
CA GLN A 574 24.55 49.31 2.11
C GLN A 574 23.91 49.42 3.49
N LYS A 575 22.75 48.75 3.71
CA LYS A 575 22.11 48.68 5.03
C LYS A 575 22.94 47.97 6.09
N GLY A 576 23.91 47.09 5.68
CA GLY A 576 24.76 46.33 6.61
C GLY A 576 24.02 45.40 7.53
N GLY A 577 22.80 45.00 7.17
CA GLY A 577 21.88 44.20 7.97
C GLY A 577 22.14 42.70 7.93
N PHE A 578 21.08 41.91 8.05
CA PHE A 578 21.17 40.44 8.05
C PHE A 578 21.61 39.91 6.68
N TYR A 579 21.14 40.51 5.59
CA TYR A 579 21.57 40.18 4.24
C TYR A 579 23.08 40.34 4.05
N ALA A 580 23.63 41.50 4.43
CA ALA A 580 25.06 41.74 4.31
C ALA A 580 25.91 40.74 5.13
N LYS A 581 25.44 40.39 6.32
CA LYS A 581 26.10 39.36 7.14
C LYS A 581 26.06 37.97 6.49
N LEU A 582 24.90 37.59 5.93
CA LEU A 582 24.73 36.30 5.23
C LEU A 582 25.61 36.26 3.98
N TYR A 583 25.63 37.35 3.22
CA TYR A 583 26.45 37.52 2.03
C TYR A 583 27.93 37.35 2.34
N ASN A 584 28.47 38.10 3.31
CA ASN A 584 29.88 38.02 3.68
C ASN A 584 30.27 36.68 4.28
N SER A 585 29.37 36.02 4.99
CA SER A 585 29.66 34.69 5.60
C SER A 585 29.66 33.52 4.61
N GLN A 586 28.90 33.63 3.52
CA GLN A 586 28.77 32.55 2.52
C GLN A 586 29.62 32.77 1.27
N PHE A 587 29.96 34.01 0.94
CA PHE A 587 30.46 34.37 -0.38
C PHE A 587 31.74 35.26 -0.36
N ASP A 588 32.26 35.61 0.82
CA ASP A 588 33.47 36.46 0.95
C ASP A 588 34.79 35.67 1.02
N HIS A 589 34.76 34.39 0.62
CA HIS A 589 35.91 33.49 0.61
C HIS A 589 36.34 33.04 -0.80
N ASP A 590 35.94 33.77 -1.86
CA ASP A 590 36.45 33.57 -3.22
C ASP A 590 37.35 34.69 -3.69
#